data_cebb9067a76c3ac58fc379f1c3f347b2
#
_entry.id   cebb9067a76c3ac58fc379f1c3f347b2
#
_cell.length_a   1.000
_cell.length_b   1.000
_cell.length_c   1.000
_cell.angle_alpha   90.00
_cell.angle_beta   90.00
_cell.angle_gamma   90.00
#
_symmetry.space_group_name_H-M   'P 1'
#
loop_
_entity.id
_entity.type
_entity.pdbx_description
1 polymer ?
#
loop_
_entity_poly.entity_id
_entity_poly.type
_entity_poly.pdbx_seq_one_letter_code
_entity_poly.pdbx_strand_id
1 'polypeptide(L)'
;MKHLLTLTTLLLAAGHAFAQPPDSGLANLEGASGTPLPMQVKAITQTVRIESDFIQLPLLQRADARKPGAERFEIRADGKVLRYVHLQFAGKDQKPDFIYSYDVREFRGREVTLCFKSSDAGVLARLELNNKEISDPQAYEGPHRPRFHFSPRLGWMNDINGSYYQNGLYHIFYQANPTCAGASCGFDMHWGHSVSKDLVHWKEWPIALFPNAYDQCYSGSTVMQQQPITGLNEGVMLPAPVLAFTATGPHGQHLATSPDGGRTWQRFAGNPVVPRIGDADRDPKVFWHEATKSYVMILYVGGKGYVFLRSTDLQKWKRTCERPYWYECPEFFPMKSPTTGEDLWVLYGNYNPPKEVPGKIRASSAYQLGRFDGTTFTPVTEVRRAHLGPNFYAALTFVNEPKGRPVMMGWTRGTRFPGEPFNQCASLPLQLSLKAFNGQDTLCFEPVQEVNALRGRPLVQLVNVSPASVIEKCKTLEKETPLDVTLSLRPNEKQIVKIVVRGLQFTYSTATGKLTCSNNGRQISETEIHPDGPVAARFMIDRGIVEAFWNGGEAAFSISSLHTDNGPTFAIEGNTTIEDLQIFSMNNIWDK
;
A
#
# COMPACT_ATOMS: atom_id res chain seq x y z
N MET A 1 -10.20 47.07 38.97
CA MET A 1 -9.10 46.35 39.66
C MET A 1 -9.35 44.86 39.52
N LYS A 2 -8.37 44.13 39.10
CA LYS A 2 -8.21 42.69 38.89
C LYS A 2 -8.62 42.15 37.50
N HIS A 3 -7.58 41.95 36.71
CA HIS A 3 -7.48 41.25 35.46
C HIS A 3 -7.82 39.75 35.63
N LEU A 4 -8.59 39.20 34.72
CA LEU A 4 -8.68 37.76 34.50
C LEU A 4 -8.09 37.47 33.14
N LEU A 5 -6.92 36.84 33.11
CA LEU A 5 -6.29 36.29 31.92
C LEU A 5 -7.06 35.02 31.52
N THR A 6 -7.62 35.03 30.35
CA THR A 6 -8.18 33.83 29.71
C THR A 6 -7.09 33.22 28.82
N LEU A 7 -6.56 32.06 29.22
CA LEU A 7 -5.67 31.26 28.41
C LEU A 7 -6.52 30.55 27.35
N THR A 8 -6.38 30.97 26.11
CA THR A 8 -6.98 30.27 24.97
C THR A 8 -6.01 29.17 24.51
N THR A 9 -6.30 27.93 24.86
CA THR A 9 -5.57 26.75 24.40
C THR A 9 -5.96 26.49 22.95
N LEU A 10 -5.07 26.80 22.01
CA LEU A 10 -5.19 26.37 20.61
C LEU A 10 -4.95 24.85 20.53
N LEU A 11 -6.00 24.08 20.37
CA LEU A 11 -5.93 22.70 19.90
C LEU A 11 -5.63 22.71 18.40
N LEU A 12 -4.38 22.51 18.04
CA LEU A 12 -3.98 22.15 16.67
C LEU A 12 -4.45 20.73 16.37
N ALA A 13 -5.58 20.62 15.67
CA ALA A 13 -5.97 19.40 14.99
C ALA A 13 -5.00 19.17 13.83
N ALA A 14 -4.00 18.32 14.03
CA ALA A 14 -3.10 17.85 12.98
C ALA A 14 -3.83 16.91 12.03
N GLY A 15 -4.65 17.46 11.15
CA GLY A 15 -5.04 16.83 9.90
C GLY A 15 -3.84 16.91 8.95
N HIS A 16 -3.00 15.87 8.92
CA HIS A 16 -1.97 15.77 7.90
C HIS A 16 -2.63 15.44 6.56
N ALA A 17 -3.12 16.47 5.86
CA ALA A 17 -3.16 16.43 4.42
C ALA A 17 -1.69 16.32 3.97
N PHE A 18 -1.32 15.29 3.22
CA PHE A 18 -0.09 15.32 2.45
C PHE A 18 -0.23 16.51 1.50
N ALA A 19 0.37 17.63 1.85
CA ALA A 19 0.59 18.70 0.92
C ALA A 19 1.38 18.11 -0.24
N GLN A 20 0.89 18.28 -1.47
CA GLN A 20 1.68 18.05 -2.66
C GLN A 20 3.05 18.70 -2.47
N PRO A 21 4.13 18.09 -2.93
CA PRO A 21 5.35 18.85 -3.08
C PRO A 21 5.02 20.06 -3.97
N PRO A 22 5.47 21.26 -3.62
CA PRO A 22 5.29 22.42 -4.48
C PRO A 22 5.85 22.06 -5.86
N ASP A 23 5.16 22.49 -6.89
CA ASP A 23 5.59 22.36 -8.27
C ASP A 23 7.09 22.54 -8.39
N SER A 24 7.71 21.65 -9.15
CA SER A 24 9.13 21.55 -9.42
C SER A 24 9.78 22.88 -9.83
N GLY A 25 9.90 23.77 -8.88
CA GLY A 25 10.78 24.94 -8.96
C GLY A 25 12.23 24.51 -8.78
N LEU A 26 12.74 23.61 -9.63
CA LEU A 26 14.19 23.34 -9.74
C LEU A 26 14.94 24.48 -10.45
N ALA A 27 14.26 25.57 -10.79
CA ALA A 27 14.87 26.70 -11.46
C ALA A 27 15.29 27.85 -10.54
N ASN A 28 14.91 27.92 -9.26
CA ASN A 28 15.23 29.08 -8.42
C ASN A 28 15.61 28.68 -6.98
N LEU A 29 16.76 28.02 -6.83
CA LEU A 29 17.51 28.01 -5.58
C LEU A 29 18.63 29.08 -5.58
N GLU A 30 18.47 30.13 -6.39
CA GLU A 30 19.30 31.31 -6.29
C GLU A 30 18.47 32.44 -5.69
N GLY A 31 18.74 32.74 -4.40
CA GLY A 31 18.56 34.05 -3.85
C GLY A 31 17.18 34.47 -3.36
N ALA A 32 16.85 34.11 -2.13
CA ALA A 32 16.09 35.03 -1.26
C ALA A 32 16.56 34.88 0.19
N SER A 33 17.02 36.02 0.73
CA SER A 33 17.39 36.33 2.14
C SER A 33 18.71 35.78 2.67
N GLY A 34 19.66 36.64 2.77
CA GLY A 34 20.82 36.93 3.62
C GLY A 34 21.28 36.00 4.74
N THR A 35 21.09 34.68 4.63
CA THR A 35 21.77 33.68 5.47
C THR A 35 22.90 33.07 4.65
N PRO A 36 24.14 32.96 5.15
CA PRO A 36 25.22 32.32 4.40
C PRO A 36 24.82 30.91 4.05
N LEU A 37 24.79 30.58 2.77
CA LEU A 37 24.63 29.18 2.30
C LEU A 37 25.77 28.36 2.88
N PRO A 38 25.49 27.27 3.59
CA PRO A 38 26.54 26.39 4.09
C PRO A 38 27.23 25.72 2.92
N MET A 39 28.56 25.79 2.91
CA MET A 39 29.54 25.11 2.04
C MET A 39 29.05 24.79 0.61
N GLN A 40 29.77 25.28 -0.37
CA GLN A 40 29.57 24.95 -1.80
C GLN A 40 29.61 23.42 -1.96
N VAL A 41 28.46 22.81 -2.15
CA VAL A 41 28.33 21.39 -2.49
C VAL A 41 28.87 21.21 -3.90
N LYS A 42 30.06 20.64 -4.04
CA LYS A 42 30.66 20.34 -5.34
C LYS A 42 30.05 19.05 -5.90
N ALA A 43 29.75 19.03 -7.19
CA ALA A 43 29.47 17.78 -7.89
C ALA A 43 30.79 16.98 -8.01
N ILE A 44 30.82 15.78 -7.45
CA ILE A 44 31.92 14.82 -7.58
C ILE A 44 31.49 13.82 -8.62
N THR A 45 32.34 13.55 -9.60
CA THR A 45 32.04 12.63 -10.70
C THR A 45 33.13 11.60 -10.86
N GLN A 46 32.75 10.38 -11.21
CA GLN A 46 33.64 9.29 -11.56
C GLN A 46 33.05 8.52 -12.73
N THR A 47 33.80 8.41 -13.81
CA THR A 47 33.42 7.57 -14.95
C THR A 47 33.88 6.14 -14.69
N VAL A 48 32.97 5.19 -14.83
CA VAL A 48 33.22 3.76 -14.61
C VAL A 48 32.56 2.94 -15.72
N ARG A 49 33.22 1.86 -16.13
CA ARG A 49 32.60 0.82 -16.92
C ARG A 49 31.90 -0.17 -15.98
N ILE A 50 30.62 -0.39 -16.18
CA ILE A 50 29.85 -1.31 -15.31
C ILE A 50 30.11 -2.74 -15.74
N GLU A 51 30.89 -3.46 -14.94
CA GLU A 51 31.19 -4.89 -15.13
C GLU A 51 30.51 -5.75 -14.05
N SER A 52 29.89 -5.11 -13.06
CA SER A 52 29.28 -5.74 -11.88
C SER A 52 27.76 -5.55 -11.88
N ASP A 53 27.06 -6.37 -11.08
CA ASP A 53 25.61 -6.34 -10.94
C ASP A 53 25.13 -5.23 -10.01
N PHE A 54 25.96 -4.86 -9.00
CA PHE A 54 25.57 -3.94 -7.95
C PHE A 54 26.65 -2.91 -7.63
N ILE A 55 26.21 -1.72 -7.24
CA ILE A 55 27.01 -0.73 -6.51
C ILE A 55 26.59 -0.82 -5.05
N GLN A 56 27.52 -1.10 -4.14
CA GLN A 56 27.26 -1.15 -2.71
C GLN A 56 27.30 0.25 -2.11
N LEU A 57 26.19 0.68 -1.55
CA LEU A 57 26.02 2.00 -0.95
C LEU A 57 25.95 1.85 0.57
N PRO A 58 27.02 2.23 1.33
CA PRO A 58 27.00 2.24 2.79
C PRO A 58 26.22 3.45 3.30
N LEU A 59 25.01 3.23 3.82
CA LEU A 59 24.05 4.28 4.13
C LEU A 59 23.78 4.43 5.63
N LEU A 60 23.42 5.65 6.01
CA LEU A 60 22.78 5.95 7.28
C LEU A 60 21.28 6.00 7.11
N GLN A 61 20.57 5.49 8.12
CA GLN A 61 19.12 5.57 8.14
C GLN A 61 18.66 7.02 8.32
N ARG A 62 17.74 7.43 7.46
CA ARG A 62 17.22 8.80 7.45
C ARG A 62 15.80 8.83 7.97
N ALA A 63 15.54 9.80 8.83
CA ALA A 63 14.19 10.08 9.31
C ALA A 63 13.37 10.89 8.29
N ASP A 64 14.04 11.70 7.46
CA ASP A 64 13.44 12.55 6.44
C ASP A 64 14.51 12.96 5.41
N ALA A 65 14.30 12.65 4.14
CA ALA A 65 15.24 13.00 3.09
C ALA A 65 15.14 14.44 2.60
N ARG A 66 14.10 15.18 2.97
CA ARG A 66 13.97 16.60 2.65
C ARG A 66 14.79 17.49 3.57
N LYS A 67 15.38 16.94 4.64
CA LYS A 67 16.22 17.72 5.56
C LYS A 67 17.56 18.06 4.91
N PRO A 68 18.17 19.20 5.24
CA PRO A 68 19.52 19.54 4.84
C PRO A 68 20.49 18.40 5.13
N GLY A 69 21.32 18.01 4.16
CA GLY A 69 22.24 16.87 4.27
C GLY A 69 21.82 15.66 3.42
N ALA A 70 20.66 15.70 2.75
CA ALA A 70 20.33 14.76 1.70
C ALA A 70 21.23 14.99 0.49
N GLU A 71 21.97 13.97 0.14
CA GLU A 71 22.89 13.99 -0.97
C GLU A 71 22.25 13.27 -2.17
N ARG A 72 22.34 13.86 -3.35
CA ARG A 72 21.77 13.28 -4.54
C ARG A 72 22.84 12.47 -5.29
N PHE A 73 22.64 11.18 -5.38
CA PHE A 73 23.39 10.25 -6.19
C PHE A 73 22.72 10.07 -7.55
N GLU A 74 23.49 10.13 -8.63
CA GLU A 74 23.00 9.99 -10.00
C GLU A 74 23.89 9.04 -10.80
N ILE A 75 23.28 8.26 -11.67
CA ILE A 75 23.94 7.52 -12.76
C ILE A 75 23.62 8.24 -14.06
N ARG A 76 24.65 8.64 -14.79
CA ARG A 76 24.55 9.40 -16.04
C ARG A 76 25.22 8.67 -17.19
N ALA A 77 24.68 8.81 -18.39
CA ALA A 77 25.34 8.49 -19.64
C ALA A 77 24.88 9.46 -20.73
N ASP A 78 25.74 9.74 -21.69
CA ASP A 78 25.44 10.62 -22.84
C ASP A 78 24.87 11.98 -22.41
N GLY A 79 25.38 12.53 -21.31
CA GLY A 79 24.93 13.79 -20.70
C GLY A 79 23.56 13.75 -20.04
N LYS A 80 22.88 12.59 -19.98
CA LYS A 80 21.56 12.43 -19.38
C LYS A 80 21.65 11.71 -18.04
N VAL A 81 20.80 12.10 -17.09
CA VAL A 81 20.58 11.34 -15.84
C VAL A 81 19.69 10.14 -16.17
N LEU A 82 20.23 8.95 -16.03
CA LEU A 82 19.49 7.70 -16.24
C LEU A 82 18.71 7.29 -15.00
N ARG A 83 19.32 7.45 -13.82
CA ARG A 83 18.71 7.17 -12.51
C ARG A 83 19.21 8.15 -11.46
N TYR A 84 18.40 8.43 -10.46
CA TYR A 84 18.83 9.16 -9.28
C TYR A 84 18.16 8.64 -8.00
N VAL A 85 18.78 8.95 -6.89
CA VAL A 85 18.22 8.74 -5.54
C VAL A 85 18.86 9.71 -4.56
N HIS A 86 18.07 10.25 -3.62
CA HIS A 86 18.60 10.99 -2.49
C HIS A 86 18.91 10.01 -1.36
N LEU A 87 20.08 10.15 -0.76
CA LEU A 87 20.57 9.24 0.26
C LEU A 87 21.50 9.97 1.24
N GLN A 88 21.89 9.31 2.29
CA GLN A 88 22.92 9.77 3.22
C GLN A 88 23.97 8.71 3.37
N PHE A 89 25.19 8.98 2.90
CA PHE A 89 26.31 8.06 3.09
C PHE A 89 26.81 8.07 4.54
N ALA A 90 27.25 6.91 5.00
CA ALA A 90 28.10 6.83 6.20
C ALA A 90 29.43 7.53 5.93
N GLY A 91 29.88 8.35 6.87
CA GLY A 91 31.21 8.98 6.83
C GLY A 91 32.34 7.93 6.84
N LYS A 92 33.58 8.36 6.48
CA LYS A 92 34.74 7.45 6.38
C LYS A 92 34.98 6.59 7.62
N ASP A 93 34.78 7.18 8.81
CA ASP A 93 35.01 6.53 10.09
C ASP A 93 33.69 6.19 10.82
N GLN A 94 32.58 6.22 10.09
CA GLN A 94 31.25 5.94 10.61
C GLN A 94 30.74 4.58 10.12
N LYS A 95 30.29 3.74 11.05
CA LYS A 95 29.64 2.47 10.70
C LYS A 95 28.32 2.77 9.98
N PRO A 96 28.06 2.21 8.79
CA PRO A 96 26.76 2.34 8.14
C PRO A 96 25.68 1.63 8.96
N ASP A 97 24.46 2.17 8.92
CA ASP A 97 23.29 1.49 9.49
C ASP A 97 22.90 0.28 8.63
N PHE A 98 23.07 0.40 7.30
CA PHE A 98 22.87 -0.69 6.35
C PHE A 98 23.65 -0.45 5.06
N ILE A 99 23.84 -1.53 4.29
CA ILE A 99 24.39 -1.47 2.93
C ILE A 99 23.24 -1.72 1.95
N TYR A 100 23.03 -0.78 1.04
CA TYR A 100 22.05 -0.95 -0.04
C TYR A 100 22.77 -1.35 -1.33
N SER A 101 22.48 -2.56 -1.83
CA SER A 101 22.99 -3.05 -3.11
C SER A 101 22.16 -2.45 -4.25
N TYR A 102 22.66 -1.36 -4.84
CA TYR A 102 22.01 -0.65 -5.94
C TYR A 102 22.21 -1.43 -7.25
N ASP A 103 21.12 -1.98 -7.78
CA ASP A 103 21.16 -2.80 -9.00
C ASP A 103 21.52 -1.96 -10.23
N VAL A 104 22.58 -2.34 -10.91
CA VAL A 104 23.10 -1.66 -12.12
C VAL A 104 23.22 -2.59 -13.32
N ARG A 105 22.62 -3.79 -13.26
CA ARG A 105 22.71 -4.82 -14.30
C ARG A 105 22.28 -4.33 -15.69
N GLU A 106 21.31 -3.42 -15.77
CA GLU A 106 20.88 -2.85 -17.06
C GLU A 106 21.98 -2.04 -17.75
N PHE A 107 23.00 -1.58 -16.99
CA PHE A 107 24.13 -0.81 -17.50
C PHE A 107 25.36 -1.66 -17.76
N ARG A 108 25.30 -2.97 -17.59
CA ARG A 108 26.45 -3.86 -17.76
C ARG A 108 27.06 -3.70 -19.16
N GLY A 109 28.40 -3.58 -19.20
CA GLY A 109 29.18 -3.31 -20.41
C GLY A 109 29.17 -1.85 -20.89
N ARG A 110 28.37 -0.97 -20.25
CA ARG A 110 28.32 0.46 -20.59
C ARG A 110 29.29 1.28 -19.72
N GLU A 111 29.79 2.34 -20.28
CA GLU A 111 30.44 3.40 -19.53
C GLU A 111 29.39 4.37 -19.00
N VAL A 112 29.41 4.63 -17.70
CA VAL A 112 28.51 5.57 -17.02
C VAL A 112 29.31 6.51 -16.12
N THR A 113 28.76 7.69 -15.88
CA THR A 113 29.32 8.63 -14.91
C THR A 113 28.47 8.58 -13.64
N LEU A 114 29.08 8.15 -12.54
CA LEU A 114 28.53 8.31 -11.21
C LEU A 114 28.71 9.77 -10.79
N CYS A 115 27.65 10.42 -10.42
CA CYS A 115 27.66 11.82 -10.01
C CYS A 115 27.05 11.95 -8.63
N PHE A 116 27.75 12.66 -7.75
CA PHE A 116 27.32 12.83 -6.39
C PHE A 116 27.49 14.29 -5.96
N LYS A 117 26.43 14.87 -5.41
CA LYS A 117 26.48 16.21 -4.82
C LYS A 117 26.70 16.07 -3.33
N SER A 118 27.95 16.18 -2.87
CA SER A 118 28.35 16.02 -1.49
C SER A 118 29.44 17.01 -1.09
N SER A 119 29.54 17.26 0.19
CA SER A 119 30.70 17.93 0.79
C SER A 119 31.90 17.00 0.96
N ASP A 120 31.70 15.68 0.90
CA ASP A 120 32.76 14.66 1.05
C ASP A 120 33.29 14.23 -0.32
N ALA A 121 34.46 14.77 -0.71
CA ALA A 121 35.12 14.44 -1.96
C ALA A 121 35.53 12.97 -2.09
N GLY A 122 35.69 12.22 -0.99
CA GLY A 122 36.11 10.83 -0.97
C GLY A 122 34.97 9.81 -1.08
N VAL A 123 33.73 10.24 -1.18
CA VAL A 123 32.56 9.34 -1.11
C VAL A 123 32.57 8.29 -2.23
N LEU A 124 32.85 8.69 -3.48
CA LEU A 124 32.84 7.77 -4.62
C LEU A 124 33.94 6.70 -4.53
N ALA A 125 35.08 7.02 -3.90
CA ALA A 125 36.15 6.06 -3.69
C ALA A 125 35.82 4.93 -2.69
N ARG A 126 34.71 5.05 -1.95
CA ARG A 126 34.24 4.03 -1.00
C ARG A 126 33.13 3.15 -1.59
N LEU A 127 32.70 3.43 -2.81
CA LEU A 127 31.72 2.59 -3.48
C LEU A 127 32.39 1.31 -3.99
N GLU A 128 31.79 0.19 -3.67
CA GLU A 128 32.24 -1.11 -4.17
C GLU A 128 31.31 -1.58 -5.28
N LEU A 129 31.89 -2.00 -6.40
CA LEU A 129 31.16 -2.67 -7.47
C LEU A 129 31.43 -4.17 -7.36
N ASN A 130 30.37 -4.97 -7.20
CA ASN A 130 30.51 -6.43 -7.14
C ASN A 130 29.25 -7.15 -7.65
N ASN A 131 29.33 -8.47 -7.79
CA ASN A 131 28.24 -9.30 -8.30
C ASN A 131 27.39 -9.94 -7.19
N LYS A 132 27.67 -9.62 -5.93
CA LYS A 132 26.94 -10.18 -4.79
C LYS A 132 26.00 -9.13 -4.23
N GLU A 133 24.72 -9.43 -4.20
CA GLU A 133 23.78 -8.64 -3.41
C GLU A 133 24.10 -8.84 -1.92
N ILE A 134 24.44 -7.76 -1.23
CA ILE A 134 24.62 -7.78 0.22
C ILE A 134 23.22 -7.73 0.83
N SER A 135 22.79 -8.84 1.40
CA SER A 135 21.58 -8.89 2.21
C SER A 135 21.98 -9.12 3.66
N ASP A 136 21.51 -8.27 4.54
CA ASP A 136 21.59 -8.55 5.97
C ASP A 136 20.61 -9.70 6.29
N PRO A 137 21.09 -10.88 6.71
CA PRO A 137 20.22 -11.98 7.06
C PRO A 137 19.32 -11.65 8.25
N GLN A 138 19.68 -10.66 9.07
CA GLN A 138 18.89 -10.19 10.21
C GLN A 138 17.88 -9.10 9.85
N ALA A 139 17.82 -8.65 8.60
CA ALA A 139 16.90 -7.59 8.18
C ALA A 139 15.42 -7.90 8.46
N TYR A 140 15.05 -9.19 8.56
CA TYR A 140 13.69 -9.63 8.89
C TYR A 140 13.51 -10.04 10.36
N GLU A 141 14.55 -9.94 11.20
CA GLU A 141 14.52 -10.37 12.61
C GLU A 141 14.15 -9.27 13.59
N GLY A 142 13.96 -8.04 13.13
CA GLY A 142 13.68 -6.89 13.97
C GLY A 142 12.50 -7.10 14.92
N PRO A 143 12.54 -6.49 16.14
CA PRO A 143 11.53 -6.68 17.18
C PRO A 143 10.13 -6.19 16.77
N HIS A 144 10.05 -5.19 15.90
CA HIS A 144 8.81 -4.62 15.41
C HIS A 144 8.43 -5.11 13.99
N ARG A 145 9.28 -5.94 13.35
CA ARG A 145 8.99 -6.50 12.03
C ARG A 145 7.71 -7.33 12.05
N PRO A 146 6.72 -7.04 11.20
CA PRO A 146 5.54 -7.90 11.02
C PRO A 146 5.96 -9.33 10.67
N ARG A 147 5.31 -10.31 11.27
CA ARG A 147 5.65 -11.72 11.05
C ARG A 147 4.87 -12.35 9.91
N PHE A 148 3.69 -11.81 9.60
CA PHE A 148 2.86 -12.35 8.51
C PHE A 148 2.20 -11.27 7.62
N HIS A 149 2.49 -10.00 7.83
CA HIS A 149 2.21 -8.95 6.85
C HIS A 149 3.47 -8.64 6.04
N PHE A 150 3.32 -8.48 4.73
CA PHE A 150 4.44 -8.10 3.88
C PHE A 150 4.96 -6.71 4.24
N SER A 151 6.28 -6.60 4.36
CA SER A 151 7.00 -5.32 4.50
C SER A 151 8.30 -5.40 3.70
N PRO A 152 8.80 -4.28 3.13
CA PRO A 152 10.06 -4.30 2.41
C PRO A 152 11.21 -4.64 3.36
N ARG A 153 12.25 -5.27 2.84
CA ARG A 153 13.46 -5.55 3.62
C ARG A 153 14.07 -4.27 4.19
N LEU A 154 14.18 -3.26 3.35
CA LEU A 154 14.77 -1.96 3.66
C LEU A 154 13.92 -0.83 3.11
N GLY A 155 14.01 0.33 3.74
CA GLY A 155 13.44 1.57 3.23
C GLY A 155 11.92 1.71 3.46
N TRP A 156 11.32 2.58 2.68
CA TRP A 156 9.90 2.93 2.76
C TRP A 156 9.08 2.20 1.71
N MET A 157 7.84 1.83 2.09
CA MET A 157 6.80 1.49 1.13
C MET A 157 5.52 2.30 1.37
N ASN A 158 4.70 2.49 0.34
CA ASN A 158 3.33 2.97 0.47
C ASN A 158 2.40 2.22 -0.51
N ASP A 159 1.72 2.88 -1.43
CA ASP A 159 0.68 2.31 -2.29
C ASP A 159 1.08 0.97 -2.91
N ILE A 160 0.17 0.02 -2.87
CA ILE A 160 0.28 -1.20 -3.66
C ILE A 160 0.02 -0.86 -5.11
N ASN A 161 0.87 -1.36 -6.00
CA ASN A 161 0.84 -1.12 -7.42
C ASN A 161 0.80 -2.42 -8.22
N GLY A 162 0.25 -2.37 -9.39
CA GLY A 162 0.44 -3.32 -10.45
C GLY A 162 0.31 -4.81 -10.12
N SER A 163 -0.56 -5.19 -9.18
CA SER A 163 -0.72 -6.59 -8.73
C SER A 163 -1.25 -7.48 -9.85
N TYR A 164 -0.57 -8.62 -10.14
CA TYR A 164 -1.03 -9.59 -11.14
C TYR A 164 -0.51 -11.00 -10.85
N TYR A 165 -1.07 -11.99 -11.57
CA TYR A 165 -0.59 -13.38 -11.56
C TYR A 165 -0.13 -13.79 -12.94
N GLN A 166 1.05 -14.40 -13.04
CA GLN A 166 1.57 -15.01 -14.26
C GLN A 166 2.61 -16.10 -13.93
N ASN A 167 2.66 -17.15 -14.74
CA ASN A 167 3.69 -18.20 -14.67
C ASN A 167 3.84 -18.84 -13.29
N GLY A 168 2.74 -19.04 -12.55
CA GLY A 168 2.76 -19.66 -11.23
C GLY A 168 3.14 -18.71 -10.10
N LEU A 169 3.28 -17.41 -10.35
CA LEU A 169 3.65 -16.39 -9.38
C LEU A 169 2.62 -15.27 -9.32
N TYR A 170 2.26 -14.88 -8.11
CA TYR A 170 1.65 -13.61 -7.81
C TYR A 170 2.75 -12.55 -7.73
N HIS A 171 2.54 -11.42 -8.36
CA HIS A 171 3.43 -10.26 -8.35
C HIS A 171 2.74 -9.11 -7.65
N ILE A 172 3.42 -8.44 -6.74
CA ILE A 172 3.04 -7.12 -6.22
C ILE A 172 4.15 -6.13 -6.52
N PHE A 173 3.75 -4.95 -6.89
CA PHE A 173 4.63 -3.80 -6.86
C PHE A 173 4.13 -2.84 -5.77
N TYR A 174 4.99 -1.96 -5.36
CA TYR A 174 4.65 -0.96 -4.34
C TYR A 174 5.50 0.28 -4.52
N GLN A 175 4.95 1.41 -4.18
CA GLN A 175 5.74 2.63 -4.06
C GLN A 175 6.86 2.40 -3.07
N ALA A 176 8.10 2.65 -3.47
CA ALA A 176 9.27 2.35 -2.66
C ALA A 176 10.29 3.49 -2.65
N ASN A 177 10.87 3.74 -1.48
CA ASN A 177 12.11 4.48 -1.36
C ASN A 177 13.12 3.60 -0.59
N PRO A 178 14.04 2.92 -1.28
CA PRO A 178 14.90 1.92 -0.66
C PRO A 178 15.99 2.50 0.27
N THR A 179 16.19 3.81 0.24
CA THR A 179 17.28 4.49 0.97
C THR A 179 16.80 5.31 2.17
N CYS A 180 15.51 5.29 2.47
CA CYS A 180 14.90 6.08 3.54
C CYS A 180 13.78 5.29 4.23
N ALA A 181 13.88 5.06 5.54
CA ALA A 181 12.87 4.33 6.33
C ALA A 181 12.14 5.22 7.36
N GLY A 182 12.33 6.53 7.30
CA GLY A 182 11.68 7.48 8.22
C GLY A 182 10.18 7.66 7.95
N ALA A 183 9.53 8.46 8.79
CA ALA A 183 8.09 8.69 8.70
C ALA A 183 7.64 9.53 7.49
N SER A 184 8.56 10.13 6.75
CA SER A 184 8.30 11.07 5.66
C SER A 184 9.15 10.77 4.42
N CYS A 185 9.24 9.50 4.02
CA CYS A 185 10.08 9.05 2.92
C CYS A 185 9.33 8.84 1.59
N GLY A 186 8.13 9.38 1.47
CA GLY A 186 7.31 9.31 0.25
C GLY A 186 7.79 10.22 -0.89
N PHE A 187 9.04 10.08 -1.31
CA PHE A 187 9.66 10.78 -2.46
C PHE A 187 10.78 9.88 -3.04
N ASP A 188 11.34 10.25 -4.18
CA ASP A 188 12.21 9.42 -5.00
C ASP A 188 11.57 8.06 -5.29
N MET A 189 10.30 8.10 -5.66
CA MET A 189 9.48 6.90 -5.78
C MET A 189 9.95 5.98 -6.88
N HIS A 190 10.34 4.80 -6.45
CA HIS A 190 10.56 3.61 -7.25
C HIS A 190 9.31 2.73 -7.21
N TRP A 191 9.24 1.74 -8.06
CA TRP A 191 8.39 0.59 -7.84
C TRP A 191 9.23 -0.57 -7.31
N GLY A 192 9.08 -0.86 -6.02
CA GLY A 192 9.53 -2.11 -5.41
C GLY A 192 8.74 -3.28 -6.03
N HIS A 193 9.31 -4.48 -5.99
CA HIS A 193 8.72 -5.66 -6.59
C HIS A 193 8.92 -6.88 -5.70
N SER A 194 7.85 -7.62 -5.48
CA SER A 194 7.90 -8.89 -4.77
C SER A 194 6.99 -9.92 -5.40
N VAL A 195 7.35 -11.19 -5.23
CA VAL A 195 6.62 -12.32 -5.80
C VAL A 195 6.28 -13.37 -4.75
N SER A 196 5.17 -14.07 -4.96
CA SER A 196 4.71 -15.16 -4.11
C SER A 196 4.11 -16.29 -4.93
N LYS A 197 4.24 -17.53 -4.47
CA LYS A 197 3.53 -18.69 -5.04
C LYS A 197 2.14 -18.88 -4.43
N ASP A 198 1.89 -18.29 -3.27
CA ASP A 198 0.75 -18.61 -2.41
C ASP A 198 0.10 -17.39 -1.74
N LEU A 199 0.43 -16.16 -2.18
CA LEU A 199 -0.07 -14.90 -1.63
C LEU A 199 0.44 -14.54 -0.22
N VAL A 200 1.10 -15.43 0.49
CA VAL A 200 1.53 -15.20 1.88
C VAL A 200 3.03 -15.19 2.06
N HIS A 201 3.78 -16.08 1.41
CA HIS A 201 5.24 -16.08 1.44
C HIS A 201 5.79 -15.24 0.28
N TRP A 202 6.33 -14.08 0.61
CA TRP A 202 6.81 -13.11 -0.37
C TRP A 202 8.33 -13.11 -0.46
N LYS A 203 8.83 -13.00 -1.68
CA LYS A 203 10.26 -12.82 -1.97
C LYS A 203 10.45 -11.55 -2.79
N GLU A 204 11.32 -10.67 -2.33
CA GLU A 204 11.69 -9.48 -3.10
C GLU A 204 12.42 -9.86 -4.39
N TRP A 205 12.02 -9.19 -5.46
CA TRP A 205 12.68 -9.18 -6.74
C TRP A 205 13.34 -7.81 -6.97
N PRO A 206 14.15 -7.66 -8.04
CA PRO A 206 14.74 -6.36 -8.36
C PRO A 206 13.69 -5.25 -8.47
N ILE A 207 14.09 -4.03 -8.10
CA ILE A 207 13.28 -2.83 -8.33
C ILE A 207 12.81 -2.82 -9.79
N ALA A 208 11.50 -2.68 -10.01
CA ALA A 208 10.92 -2.71 -11.34
C ALA A 208 11.09 -1.38 -12.08
N LEU A 209 10.82 -0.26 -11.40
CA LEU A 209 10.91 1.07 -11.99
C LEU A 209 11.75 1.99 -11.12
N PHE A 210 12.63 2.74 -11.76
CA PHE A 210 13.52 3.71 -11.14
C PHE A 210 13.14 5.14 -11.54
N PRO A 211 13.28 6.12 -10.64
CA PRO A 211 13.21 7.52 -11.02
C PRO A 211 14.37 7.88 -11.96
N ASN A 212 14.10 8.73 -12.93
CA ASN A 212 15.09 9.24 -13.88
C ASN A 212 15.18 10.77 -13.77
N ALA A 213 15.91 11.42 -14.69
CA ALA A 213 16.27 12.84 -14.62
C ALA A 213 15.20 13.79 -14.06
N TYR A 214 13.94 13.54 -14.39
CA TYR A 214 12.84 14.47 -14.19
C TYR A 214 11.60 13.81 -13.57
N ASP A 215 11.57 12.47 -13.50
CA ASP A 215 10.39 11.70 -13.15
C ASP A 215 10.63 10.76 -11.99
N GLN A 216 9.72 10.79 -11.05
CA GLN A 216 9.49 9.70 -10.10
C GLN A 216 8.41 8.76 -10.68
N CYS A 217 8.40 7.52 -10.21
CA CYS A 217 7.41 6.53 -10.62
C CYS A 217 6.26 6.52 -9.60
N TYR A 218 5.21 7.31 -9.83
CA TYR A 218 4.03 7.31 -8.99
C TYR A 218 3.14 6.09 -9.27
N SER A 219 2.08 5.95 -8.49
CA SER A 219 1.23 4.78 -8.47
C SER A 219 0.56 4.47 -9.81
N GLY A 220 0.09 3.25 -9.92
CA GLY A 220 -0.56 2.73 -11.10
C GLY A 220 -0.86 1.24 -11.01
N SER A 221 -1.17 0.61 -12.14
CA SER A 221 -1.67 -0.76 -12.20
C SER A 221 -0.96 -1.60 -13.27
N THR A 222 -1.30 -2.88 -13.34
CA THR A 222 -0.96 -3.77 -14.45
C THR A 222 -2.19 -4.06 -15.29
N VAL A 223 -2.01 -4.18 -16.59
CA VAL A 223 -2.98 -4.77 -17.51
C VAL A 223 -2.33 -5.89 -18.30
N MET A 224 -3.06 -6.96 -18.58
CA MET A 224 -2.59 -8.00 -19.50
C MET A 224 -2.86 -7.57 -20.92
N GLN A 225 -1.81 -7.40 -21.73
CA GLN A 225 -1.90 -7.15 -23.16
C GLN A 225 -2.49 -8.39 -23.84
N GLN A 226 -3.65 -8.25 -24.49
CA GLN A 226 -4.41 -9.37 -25.05
C GLN A 226 -4.14 -9.61 -26.53
N GLN A 227 -3.58 -8.64 -27.23
CA GLN A 227 -3.35 -8.69 -28.67
C GLN A 227 -2.03 -8.02 -29.04
N PRO A 228 -1.42 -8.36 -30.18
CA PRO A 228 -0.21 -7.70 -30.65
C PRO A 228 -0.39 -6.17 -30.77
N ILE A 229 0.53 -5.43 -30.20
CA ILE A 229 0.56 -3.95 -30.26
C ILE A 229 1.99 -3.57 -30.59
N THR A 230 2.16 -2.79 -31.67
CA THR A 230 3.49 -2.34 -32.13
C THR A 230 4.23 -1.58 -31.03
N GLY A 231 5.46 -2.00 -30.76
CA GLY A 231 6.34 -1.41 -29.76
C GLY A 231 6.08 -1.87 -28.32
N LEU A 232 5.05 -2.71 -28.07
CA LEU A 232 4.76 -3.24 -26.75
C LEU A 232 4.87 -4.77 -26.73
N ASN A 233 5.71 -5.32 -25.87
CA ASN A 233 5.92 -6.76 -25.69
C ASN A 233 6.15 -7.53 -27.01
N GLU A 234 6.89 -6.94 -27.94
CA GLU A 234 7.23 -7.58 -29.22
C GLU A 234 8.05 -8.85 -28.99
N GLY A 235 7.64 -9.96 -29.59
CA GLY A 235 8.26 -11.26 -29.40
C GLY A 235 7.94 -11.96 -28.07
N VAL A 236 7.12 -11.35 -27.19
CA VAL A 236 6.65 -11.95 -25.96
C VAL A 236 5.31 -12.66 -26.19
N MET A 237 5.16 -13.85 -25.61
CA MET A 237 3.89 -14.60 -25.69
C MET A 237 2.77 -13.88 -24.92
N LEU A 238 1.63 -13.71 -25.58
CA LEU A 238 0.44 -13.07 -24.99
C LEU A 238 -0.48 -14.12 -24.32
N PRO A 239 -1.24 -13.71 -23.27
CA PRO A 239 -1.27 -12.37 -22.72
C PRO A 239 -0.02 -12.01 -21.89
N ALA A 240 0.48 -10.79 -22.03
CA ALA A 240 1.70 -10.32 -21.35
C ALA A 240 1.43 -9.07 -20.49
N PRO A 241 2.09 -8.93 -19.33
CA PRO A 241 1.85 -7.80 -18.45
C PRO A 241 2.44 -6.50 -19.02
N VAL A 242 1.68 -5.42 -18.86
CA VAL A 242 2.09 -4.04 -19.12
C VAL A 242 1.81 -3.22 -17.87
N LEU A 243 2.83 -2.60 -17.29
CA LEU A 243 2.66 -1.65 -16.20
C LEU A 243 2.20 -0.31 -16.77
N ALA A 244 1.18 0.28 -16.16
CA ALA A 244 0.72 1.64 -16.41
C ALA A 244 0.90 2.45 -15.14
N PHE A 245 1.65 3.55 -15.19
CA PHE A 245 2.02 4.34 -14.02
C PHE A 245 2.09 5.83 -14.34
N THR A 246 2.00 6.65 -13.31
CA THR A 246 2.18 8.08 -13.45
C THR A 246 3.66 8.44 -13.33
N ALA A 247 4.20 9.11 -14.34
CA ALA A 247 5.48 9.79 -14.24
C ALA A 247 5.26 11.23 -13.78
N THR A 248 5.98 11.66 -12.74
CA THR A 248 5.84 13.02 -12.20
C THR A 248 6.40 14.08 -13.16
N GLY A 249 6.21 15.35 -12.86
CA GLY A 249 6.59 16.42 -13.74
C GLY A 249 5.57 16.65 -14.87
N PRO A 250 5.97 17.08 -16.06
CA PRO A 250 5.04 17.40 -17.15
C PRO A 250 4.54 16.16 -17.94
N HIS A 251 4.88 14.94 -17.54
CA HIS A 251 4.91 13.81 -18.45
C HIS A 251 3.62 12.99 -18.55
N GLY A 252 2.80 12.86 -17.50
CA GLY A 252 1.50 12.14 -17.57
C GLY A 252 1.61 10.62 -17.34
N GLN A 253 0.81 9.82 -18.08
CA GLN A 253 0.74 8.37 -17.85
C GLN A 253 1.68 7.62 -18.77
N HIS A 254 2.46 6.72 -18.21
CA HIS A 254 3.51 5.96 -18.88
C HIS A 254 3.21 4.46 -18.86
N LEU A 255 3.80 3.73 -19.78
CA LEU A 255 3.81 2.28 -19.83
C LEU A 255 5.23 1.74 -19.63
N ALA A 256 5.30 0.51 -19.11
CA ALA A 256 6.52 -0.29 -19.11
C ALA A 256 6.19 -1.75 -19.43
N THR A 257 7.11 -2.44 -20.09
CA THR A 257 6.99 -3.83 -20.51
C THR A 257 8.15 -4.66 -19.97
N SER A 258 7.97 -5.97 -19.90
CA SER A 258 9.00 -6.90 -19.44
C SER A 258 9.37 -7.91 -20.52
N PRO A 259 10.65 -8.02 -20.88
CA PRO A 259 11.11 -9.01 -21.87
C PRO A 259 11.34 -10.41 -21.25
N ASP A 260 11.33 -10.55 -19.92
CA ASP A 260 11.81 -11.71 -19.20
C ASP A 260 10.84 -12.24 -18.13
N GLY A 261 9.55 -12.11 -18.37
CA GLY A 261 8.51 -12.66 -17.50
C GLY A 261 8.30 -11.88 -16.20
N GLY A 262 8.52 -10.57 -16.22
CA GLY A 262 8.28 -9.68 -15.09
C GLY A 262 9.51 -9.44 -14.21
N ARG A 263 10.69 -10.00 -14.55
CA ARG A 263 11.88 -9.85 -13.71
C ARG A 263 12.56 -8.50 -13.87
N THR A 264 12.61 -7.98 -15.10
CA THR A 264 13.09 -6.63 -15.41
C THR A 264 12.03 -5.88 -16.24
N TRP A 265 12.06 -4.54 -16.17
CA TRP A 265 11.07 -3.71 -16.81
C TRP A 265 11.72 -2.56 -17.58
N GLN A 266 11.16 -2.30 -18.73
CA GLN A 266 11.63 -1.24 -19.62
C GLN A 266 10.49 -0.25 -19.91
N ARG A 267 10.76 1.04 -19.74
CA ARG A 267 9.80 2.08 -20.09
C ARG A 267 9.54 2.06 -21.60
N PHE A 268 8.30 2.13 -21.99
CA PHE A 268 7.91 2.21 -23.39
C PHE A 268 8.48 3.48 -24.04
N ALA A 269 9.08 3.36 -25.24
CA ALA A 269 9.72 4.48 -25.93
C ALA A 269 8.74 5.57 -26.38
N GLY A 270 7.45 5.20 -26.58
CA GLY A 270 6.38 6.13 -26.97
C GLY A 270 5.69 6.86 -25.82
N ASN A 271 6.24 6.79 -24.60
CA ASN A 271 5.70 7.53 -23.46
C ASN A 271 5.84 9.05 -23.61
N PRO A 272 4.91 9.86 -23.05
CA PRO A 272 3.69 9.45 -22.35
C PRO A 272 2.59 9.00 -23.31
N VAL A 273 1.82 7.95 -22.93
CA VAL A 273 0.65 7.50 -23.72
C VAL A 273 -0.60 8.30 -23.41
N VAL A 274 -0.70 8.89 -22.24
CA VAL A 274 -1.70 9.92 -21.90
C VAL A 274 -0.93 11.14 -21.39
N PRO A 275 -0.86 12.22 -22.16
CA PRO A 275 -0.31 13.48 -21.67
C PRO A 275 -1.14 13.99 -20.47
N ARG A 276 -0.53 14.84 -19.67
CA ARG A 276 -1.20 15.45 -18.52
C ARG A 276 -2.52 16.13 -18.93
N ILE A 277 -3.61 15.79 -18.26
CA ILE A 277 -4.96 16.30 -18.53
C ILE A 277 -5.33 17.46 -17.61
N GLY A 278 -4.87 17.44 -16.36
CA GLY A 278 -5.12 18.42 -15.31
C GLY A 278 -3.90 18.63 -14.43
N ASP A 279 -4.06 19.28 -13.29
CA ASP A 279 -2.94 19.68 -12.43
C ASP A 279 -2.41 18.55 -11.54
N ALA A 280 -3.15 17.47 -11.38
CA ALA A 280 -2.83 16.41 -10.42
C ALA A 280 -3.29 15.02 -10.89
N ASP A 281 -3.11 14.73 -12.17
CA ASP A 281 -3.47 13.43 -12.75
C ASP A 281 -2.55 12.35 -12.24
N ARG A 282 -3.11 11.23 -11.74
CA ARG A 282 -2.32 10.10 -11.27
C ARG A 282 -3.11 8.82 -11.10
N ASP A 283 -2.38 7.74 -10.83
CA ASP A 283 -2.87 6.44 -10.38
C ASP A 283 -3.74 5.75 -11.42
N PRO A 284 -3.24 5.48 -12.66
CA PRO A 284 -4.03 4.84 -13.69
C PRO A 284 -4.37 3.39 -13.32
N LYS A 285 -5.65 3.05 -13.25
CA LYS A 285 -6.16 1.67 -13.27
C LYS A 285 -6.50 1.30 -14.70
N VAL A 286 -5.80 0.32 -15.27
CA VAL A 286 -6.04 -0.16 -16.62
C VAL A 286 -6.51 -1.60 -16.61
N PHE A 287 -7.53 -1.92 -17.41
CA PHE A 287 -8.03 -3.27 -17.56
C PHE A 287 -8.53 -3.52 -19.00
N TRP A 288 -8.62 -4.79 -19.37
CA TRP A 288 -9.23 -5.21 -20.62
C TRP A 288 -10.72 -5.41 -20.44
N HIS A 289 -11.54 -4.79 -21.29
CA HIS A 289 -12.99 -4.97 -21.31
C HIS A 289 -13.38 -5.91 -22.44
N GLU A 290 -13.68 -7.16 -22.08
CA GLU A 290 -13.87 -8.25 -23.02
C GLU A 290 -15.00 -8.00 -24.02
N ALA A 291 -16.14 -7.48 -23.56
CA ALA A 291 -17.32 -7.26 -24.41
C ALA A 291 -17.07 -6.25 -25.53
N THR A 292 -16.23 -5.23 -25.30
CA THR A 292 -15.91 -4.20 -26.31
C THR A 292 -14.54 -4.38 -26.96
N LYS A 293 -13.80 -5.45 -26.59
CA LYS A 293 -12.44 -5.75 -27.08
C LYS A 293 -11.54 -4.51 -27.02
N SER A 294 -11.51 -3.85 -25.88
CA SER A 294 -10.75 -2.61 -25.69
C SER A 294 -10.21 -2.50 -24.26
N TYR A 295 -9.16 -1.72 -24.12
CA TYR A 295 -8.61 -1.33 -22.83
C TYR A 295 -9.37 -0.12 -22.29
N VAL A 296 -9.60 -0.12 -20.99
CA VAL A 296 -10.19 0.98 -20.25
C VAL A 296 -9.20 1.43 -19.19
N MET A 297 -8.99 2.73 -19.09
CA MET A 297 -8.20 3.36 -18.02
C MET A 297 -9.12 4.23 -17.17
N ILE A 298 -9.03 4.09 -15.86
CA ILE A 298 -9.61 5.03 -14.91
C ILE A 298 -8.45 5.79 -14.29
N LEU A 299 -8.52 7.11 -14.35
CA LEU A 299 -7.47 8.02 -13.90
C LEU A 299 -8.05 9.02 -12.92
N TYR A 300 -7.41 9.25 -11.79
CA TYR A 300 -7.73 10.42 -10.98
C TYR A 300 -7.22 11.68 -11.68
N VAL A 301 -8.09 12.67 -11.81
CA VAL A 301 -7.78 13.98 -12.39
C VAL A 301 -8.22 15.07 -11.41
N GLY A 302 -7.29 15.92 -11.00
CA GLY A 302 -7.53 16.98 -10.04
C GLY A 302 -8.71 17.87 -10.43
N GLY A 303 -9.62 18.13 -9.50
CA GLY A 303 -10.84 18.90 -9.71
C GLY A 303 -11.97 18.18 -10.46
N LYS A 304 -11.72 17.01 -11.07
CA LYS A 304 -12.73 16.25 -11.85
C LYS A 304 -13.16 14.94 -11.19
N GLY A 305 -12.31 14.34 -10.36
CA GLY A 305 -12.51 13.00 -9.82
C GLY A 305 -11.94 11.92 -10.73
N TYR A 306 -12.64 10.80 -10.90
CA TYR A 306 -12.22 9.75 -11.81
C TYR A 306 -12.67 10.04 -13.25
N VAL A 307 -11.73 9.97 -14.17
CA VAL A 307 -11.95 10.10 -15.61
C VAL A 307 -11.71 8.76 -16.27
N PHE A 308 -12.66 8.28 -17.06
CA PHE A 308 -12.55 7.04 -17.82
C PHE A 308 -12.05 7.35 -19.23
N LEU A 309 -11.10 6.55 -19.67
CA LEU A 309 -10.55 6.61 -21.03
C LEU A 309 -10.59 5.21 -21.65
N ARG A 310 -10.73 5.15 -22.98
CA ARG A 310 -10.76 3.91 -23.75
C ARG A 310 -9.70 3.91 -24.85
N SER A 311 -9.08 2.75 -25.08
CA SER A 311 -8.06 2.52 -26.10
C SER A 311 -8.20 1.13 -26.71
N THR A 312 -7.79 0.96 -27.97
CA THR A 312 -7.63 -0.36 -28.60
C THR A 312 -6.17 -0.81 -28.66
N ASP A 313 -5.23 0.10 -28.38
CA ASP A 313 -3.79 -0.12 -28.58
C ASP A 313 -2.91 0.30 -27.40
N LEU A 314 -3.51 0.64 -26.23
CA LEU A 314 -2.82 1.16 -25.04
C LEU A 314 -2.04 2.48 -25.27
N GLN A 315 -1.95 2.96 -26.50
CA GLN A 315 -1.15 4.14 -26.88
C GLN A 315 -2.01 5.37 -27.15
N LYS A 316 -3.21 5.17 -27.73
CA LYS A 316 -4.14 6.26 -28.07
C LYS A 316 -5.40 6.13 -27.25
N TRP A 317 -5.69 7.15 -26.45
CA TRP A 317 -6.78 7.13 -25.48
C TRP A 317 -7.83 8.18 -25.78
N LYS A 318 -9.10 7.80 -25.66
CA LYS A 318 -10.26 8.68 -25.81
C LYS A 318 -11.03 8.70 -24.48
N ARG A 319 -11.29 9.92 -23.96
CA ARG A 319 -12.13 10.10 -22.77
C ARG A 319 -13.56 9.67 -23.06
N THR A 320 -14.21 9.04 -22.07
CA THR A 320 -15.58 8.49 -22.18
C THR A 320 -16.52 9.02 -21.12
N CYS A 321 -16.21 8.90 -19.84
CA CYS A 321 -17.05 9.43 -18.77
C CYS A 321 -16.24 9.95 -17.57
N GLU A 322 -16.92 10.62 -16.64
CA GLU A 322 -16.34 11.18 -15.43
C GLU A 322 -17.19 10.82 -14.20
N ARG A 323 -16.52 10.63 -13.05
CA ARG A 323 -17.16 10.36 -11.76
C ARG A 323 -16.60 11.34 -10.72
N PRO A 324 -17.35 12.39 -10.36
CA PRO A 324 -16.87 13.43 -9.46
C PRO A 324 -16.68 12.91 -8.03
N TYR A 325 -15.85 13.63 -7.26
CA TYR A 325 -15.58 13.43 -5.84
C TYR A 325 -14.72 12.20 -5.49
N TRP A 326 -14.45 11.31 -6.44
CA TRP A 326 -13.48 10.24 -6.26
C TRP A 326 -12.05 10.81 -6.32
N TYR A 327 -11.15 10.21 -5.54
CA TYR A 327 -9.83 10.77 -5.31
C TYR A 327 -8.79 9.64 -5.21
N GLU A 328 -7.67 9.75 -5.92
CA GLU A 328 -6.54 8.80 -5.92
C GLU A 328 -6.90 7.32 -6.05
N CYS A 329 -5.96 6.52 -6.52
CA CYS A 329 -5.93 5.06 -6.49
C CYS A 329 -7.28 4.40 -6.87
N PRO A 330 -7.80 4.63 -8.09
CA PRO A 330 -9.03 3.98 -8.55
C PRO A 330 -8.85 2.48 -8.65
N GLU A 331 -9.89 1.74 -8.25
CA GLU A 331 -10.01 0.32 -8.51
C GLU A 331 -11.39 0.03 -9.13
N PHE A 332 -11.43 -0.93 -10.09
CA PHE A 332 -12.64 -1.20 -10.82
C PHE A 332 -12.66 -2.64 -11.36
N PHE A 333 -13.64 -3.43 -10.95
CA PHE A 333 -13.74 -4.84 -11.29
C PHE A 333 -15.17 -5.34 -11.25
N PRO A 334 -15.52 -6.40 -12.03
CA PRO A 334 -16.86 -6.98 -12.01
C PRO A 334 -17.04 -7.95 -10.85
N MET A 335 -18.27 -8.02 -10.33
CA MET A 335 -18.70 -9.02 -9.36
C MET A 335 -20.16 -9.40 -9.59
N LYS A 336 -20.50 -10.66 -9.30
CA LYS A 336 -21.88 -11.14 -9.40
C LYS A 336 -22.69 -10.71 -8.17
N SER A 337 -23.82 -10.05 -8.40
CA SER A 337 -24.78 -9.67 -7.36
C SER A 337 -25.48 -10.92 -6.81
N PRO A 338 -25.42 -11.19 -5.50
CA PRO A 338 -26.18 -12.27 -4.90
C PRO A 338 -27.68 -11.99 -4.84
N THR A 339 -28.11 -10.72 -4.86
CA THR A 339 -29.54 -10.35 -4.81
C THR A 339 -30.23 -10.40 -6.16
N THR A 340 -29.55 -10.04 -7.24
CA THR A 340 -30.16 -9.96 -8.59
C THR A 340 -29.62 -10.99 -9.57
N GLY A 341 -28.46 -11.59 -9.30
CA GLY A 341 -27.76 -12.47 -10.22
C GLY A 341 -27.08 -11.75 -11.40
N GLU A 342 -27.14 -10.42 -11.45
CA GLU A 342 -26.49 -9.60 -12.48
C GLU A 342 -24.98 -9.46 -12.20
N ASP A 343 -24.20 -9.24 -13.25
CA ASP A 343 -22.80 -8.82 -13.14
C ASP A 343 -22.76 -7.30 -12.94
N LEU A 344 -22.40 -6.88 -11.72
CA LEU A 344 -22.21 -5.49 -11.35
C LEU A 344 -20.73 -5.15 -11.32
N TRP A 345 -20.41 -3.90 -11.58
CA TRP A 345 -19.07 -3.36 -11.44
C TRP A 345 -18.92 -2.63 -10.11
N VAL A 346 -17.83 -2.91 -9.43
CA VAL A 346 -17.44 -2.23 -8.19
C VAL A 346 -16.50 -1.10 -8.57
N LEU A 347 -16.94 0.14 -8.42
CA LEU A 347 -16.05 1.30 -8.42
C LEU A 347 -15.57 1.52 -6.99
N TYR A 348 -14.27 1.44 -6.77
CA TYR A 348 -13.65 1.53 -5.44
C TYR A 348 -12.55 2.58 -5.41
N GLY A 349 -12.33 3.20 -4.26
CA GLY A 349 -11.28 4.15 -4.00
C GLY A 349 -11.57 5.08 -2.84
N ASN A 350 -10.96 6.24 -2.82
CA ASN A 350 -11.20 7.29 -1.86
C ASN A 350 -12.33 8.20 -2.36
N TYR A 351 -13.31 8.49 -1.53
CA TYR A 351 -14.43 9.37 -1.86
C TYR A 351 -14.45 10.60 -0.97
N ASN A 352 -14.24 11.78 -1.57
CA ASN A 352 -14.00 13.01 -0.85
C ASN A 352 -14.79 14.21 -1.42
N PRO A 353 -16.14 14.21 -1.32
CA PRO A 353 -16.95 15.35 -1.74
C PRO A 353 -16.66 16.58 -0.87
N PRO A 354 -16.89 17.80 -1.38
CA PRO A 354 -16.86 19.02 -0.57
C PRO A 354 -17.77 18.90 0.67
N LYS A 355 -17.41 19.55 1.78
CA LYS A 355 -18.18 19.45 3.04
C LYS A 355 -19.60 19.99 2.88
N GLU A 356 -19.76 20.92 1.99
CA GLU A 356 -21.01 21.63 1.68
C GLU A 356 -22.01 20.78 0.88
N VAL A 357 -21.58 19.61 0.35
CA VAL A 357 -22.50 18.70 -0.37
C VAL A 357 -23.24 17.84 0.65
N PRO A 358 -24.53 18.10 0.91
CA PRO A 358 -25.29 17.40 1.94
C PRO A 358 -25.53 15.93 1.57
N GLY A 359 -25.63 15.06 2.58
CA GLY A 359 -25.98 13.66 2.41
C GLY A 359 -24.89 12.78 1.77
N LYS A 360 -23.69 13.30 1.48
CA LYS A 360 -22.59 12.52 0.96
C LYS A 360 -21.61 12.12 2.07
N ILE A 361 -21.20 10.84 2.06
CA ILE A 361 -20.18 10.33 2.97
C ILE A 361 -18.81 10.84 2.54
N ARG A 362 -17.83 10.77 3.47
CA ARG A 362 -16.41 10.91 3.20
C ARG A 362 -15.71 9.67 3.74
N ALA A 363 -14.91 9.02 2.91
CA ALA A 363 -14.23 7.81 3.30
C ALA A 363 -12.93 7.61 2.51
N SER A 364 -11.87 7.22 3.20
CA SER A 364 -10.59 6.81 2.58
C SER A 364 -10.68 5.48 1.85
N SER A 365 -11.73 4.71 2.12
CA SER A 365 -12.07 3.47 1.44
C SER A 365 -13.58 3.44 1.24
N ALA A 366 -14.01 3.56 -0.01
CA ALA A 366 -15.41 3.62 -0.41
C ALA A 366 -15.65 2.78 -1.66
N TYR A 367 -16.89 2.37 -1.89
CA TYR A 367 -17.30 1.70 -3.11
C TYR A 367 -18.68 2.15 -3.57
N GLN A 368 -18.94 1.93 -4.85
CA GLN A 368 -20.25 2.12 -5.48
C GLN A 368 -20.47 1.00 -6.49
N LEU A 369 -21.64 0.37 -6.45
CA LEU A 369 -22.02 -0.65 -7.43
C LEU A 369 -22.73 0.00 -8.62
N GLY A 370 -22.49 -0.55 -9.82
CA GLY A 370 -23.12 -0.03 -11.04
C GLY A 370 -22.98 -0.99 -12.22
N ARG A 371 -23.56 -0.58 -13.35
CA ARG A 371 -23.40 -1.25 -14.65
C ARG A 371 -22.36 -0.49 -15.47
N PHE A 372 -21.61 -1.22 -16.28
CA PHE A 372 -20.60 -0.63 -17.16
C PHE A 372 -20.69 -1.27 -18.55
N ASP A 373 -20.77 -0.43 -19.57
CA ASP A 373 -20.94 -0.84 -20.98
C ASP A 373 -19.63 -0.79 -21.79
N GLY A 374 -18.49 -0.54 -21.13
CA GLY A 374 -17.18 -0.31 -21.77
C GLY A 374 -16.87 1.16 -22.03
N THR A 375 -17.84 2.07 -21.78
CA THR A 375 -17.68 3.52 -21.95
C THR A 375 -18.22 4.32 -20.77
N THR A 376 -19.35 3.89 -20.20
CA THR A 376 -20.10 4.64 -19.18
C THR A 376 -20.38 3.75 -17.98
N PHE A 377 -20.01 4.23 -16.80
CA PHE A 377 -20.40 3.63 -15.53
C PHE A 377 -21.71 4.27 -15.04
N THR A 378 -22.75 3.46 -14.92
CA THR A 378 -24.07 3.86 -14.41
C THR A 378 -24.28 3.28 -13.03
N PRO A 379 -24.23 4.10 -11.96
CA PRO A 379 -24.43 3.61 -10.60
C PRO A 379 -25.82 3.01 -10.38
N VAL A 380 -25.88 1.95 -9.57
CA VAL A 380 -27.14 1.35 -9.07
C VAL A 380 -27.27 1.49 -7.56
N THR A 381 -26.21 1.92 -6.86
CA THR A 381 -26.21 2.21 -5.43
C THR A 381 -25.68 3.60 -5.14
N GLU A 382 -25.97 4.12 -3.95
CA GLU A 382 -25.20 5.23 -3.39
C GLU A 382 -23.78 4.76 -3.06
N VAL A 383 -22.86 5.73 -2.85
CA VAL A 383 -21.50 5.44 -2.37
C VAL A 383 -21.56 4.99 -0.92
N ARG A 384 -20.89 3.89 -0.61
CA ARG A 384 -20.82 3.29 0.72
C ARG A 384 -19.38 3.20 1.20
N ARG A 385 -19.19 3.18 2.52
CA ARG A 385 -17.90 2.86 3.10
C ARG A 385 -17.57 1.39 2.80
N ALA A 386 -16.32 1.13 2.45
CA ALA A 386 -15.82 -0.21 2.21
C ALA A 386 -15.06 -0.71 3.45
N HIS A 387 -13.77 -0.45 3.53
CA HIS A 387 -12.93 -0.81 4.66
C HIS A 387 -12.98 0.30 5.74
N LEU A 388 -13.16 -0.05 6.99
CA LEU A 388 -13.50 0.88 8.07
C LEU A 388 -12.29 1.32 8.90
N GLY A 389 -11.18 0.61 8.82
CA GLY A 389 -9.95 0.94 9.54
C GLY A 389 -9.26 2.18 8.96
N PRO A 390 -8.57 2.98 9.78
CA PRO A 390 -7.87 4.17 9.34
C PRO A 390 -6.59 3.86 8.54
N ASN A 391 -6.09 2.62 8.65
CA ASN A 391 -4.83 2.18 8.08
C ASN A 391 -5.05 1.19 6.91
N PHE A 392 -5.92 1.56 5.97
CA PHE A 392 -6.12 0.81 4.72
C PHE A 392 -6.32 1.79 3.58
N TYR A 393 -5.39 1.81 2.63
CA TYR A 393 -5.37 2.79 1.56
C TYR A 393 -4.75 2.24 0.28
N ALA A 394 -5.00 2.88 -0.88
CA ALA A 394 -4.37 2.58 -2.17
C ALA A 394 -4.38 1.07 -2.48
N ALA A 395 -5.53 0.44 -2.30
CA ALA A 395 -5.66 -1.00 -2.47
C ALA A 395 -5.98 -1.37 -3.92
N LEU A 396 -5.33 -2.43 -4.42
CA LEU A 396 -5.53 -2.94 -5.78
C LEU A 396 -5.83 -4.43 -5.78
N THR A 397 -6.67 -4.84 -6.74
CA THR A 397 -6.94 -6.25 -7.03
C THR A 397 -5.85 -6.86 -7.91
N PHE A 398 -5.61 -8.17 -7.73
CA PHE A 398 -4.74 -8.94 -8.63
C PHE A 398 -5.39 -9.15 -9.98
N VAL A 399 -4.70 -8.72 -11.03
CA VAL A 399 -5.09 -9.02 -12.41
C VAL A 399 -4.72 -10.46 -12.75
N ASN A 400 -5.59 -11.16 -13.50
CA ASN A 400 -5.37 -12.54 -13.93
C ASN A 400 -5.21 -13.55 -12.77
N GLU A 401 -5.94 -13.36 -11.67
CA GLU A 401 -5.93 -14.31 -10.54
C GLU A 401 -6.40 -15.70 -11.02
N PRO A 402 -5.63 -16.78 -10.73
CA PRO A 402 -5.82 -18.07 -11.41
C PRO A 402 -7.13 -18.80 -11.08
N LYS A 403 -7.79 -18.43 -9.98
CA LYS A 403 -9.10 -18.98 -9.57
C LYS A 403 -10.25 -18.03 -9.89
N GLY A 404 -9.99 -16.90 -10.55
CA GLY A 404 -10.98 -15.87 -10.85
C GLY A 404 -11.51 -15.13 -9.62
N ARG A 405 -10.82 -15.18 -8.49
CA ARG A 405 -11.20 -14.48 -7.26
C ARG A 405 -10.77 -13.03 -7.33
N PRO A 406 -11.61 -12.07 -6.94
CA PRO A 406 -11.13 -10.72 -6.67
C PRO A 406 -10.35 -10.72 -5.35
N VAL A 407 -9.02 -10.78 -5.44
CA VAL A 407 -8.10 -10.68 -4.30
C VAL A 407 -7.45 -9.31 -4.31
N MET A 408 -7.49 -8.59 -3.17
CA MET A 408 -7.02 -7.22 -3.01
C MET A 408 -5.96 -7.14 -1.91
N MET A 409 -4.95 -6.30 -2.09
CA MET A 409 -4.04 -5.87 -1.05
C MET A 409 -3.99 -4.35 -1.01
N GLY A 410 -3.84 -3.78 0.18
CA GLY A 410 -3.73 -2.34 0.39
C GLY A 410 -2.49 -1.95 1.18
N TRP A 411 -2.14 -0.69 1.15
CA TRP A 411 -1.14 -0.10 2.03
C TRP A 411 -1.73 0.13 3.42
N THR A 412 -1.04 -0.33 4.47
CA THR A 412 -1.42 -0.05 5.85
C THR A 412 -0.92 1.34 6.26
N ARG A 413 -1.50 2.36 5.63
CA ARG A 413 -1.09 3.75 5.73
C ARG A 413 -0.94 4.21 7.18
N GLY A 414 0.23 4.77 7.51
CA GLY A 414 0.47 5.37 8.82
C GLY A 414 0.92 4.39 9.90
N THR A 415 1.07 3.10 9.62
CA THR A 415 1.80 2.19 10.50
C THR A 415 3.24 2.65 10.62
N ARG A 416 3.84 2.43 11.79
CA ARG A 416 5.22 2.84 12.06
C ARG A 416 5.96 1.72 12.77
N PHE A 417 7.22 1.55 12.43
CA PHE A 417 8.09 0.52 12.99
C PHE A 417 9.38 1.17 13.50
N PRO A 418 9.37 1.74 14.72
CA PRO A 418 10.51 2.46 15.27
C PRO A 418 11.75 1.58 15.39
N GLY A 419 12.90 2.09 14.92
CA GLY A 419 14.18 1.39 15.00
C GLY A 419 14.40 0.30 13.96
N GLU A 420 13.40 0.03 13.11
CA GLU A 420 13.52 -0.93 12.02
C GLU A 420 14.19 -0.30 10.79
N PRO A 421 14.89 -1.07 9.95
CA PRO A 421 15.51 -0.58 8.72
C PRO A 421 14.49 -0.35 7.59
N PHE A 422 13.22 -0.52 7.85
CA PHE A 422 12.10 -0.31 6.93
C PHE A 422 10.99 0.49 7.59
N ASN A 423 10.02 0.95 6.80
CA ASN A 423 8.80 1.54 7.33
C ASN A 423 7.60 1.26 6.42
N GLN A 424 6.44 1.11 7.06
CA GLN A 424 5.15 0.70 6.48
C GLN A 424 5.10 -0.80 6.11
N CYS A 425 3.89 -1.29 5.89
CA CYS A 425 3.64 -2.65 5.42
C CYS A 425 2.38 -2.71 4.56
N ALA A 426 2.16 -3.83 3.89
CA ALA A 426 0.91 -4.14 3.20
C ALA A 426 -0.11 -4.74 4.17
N SER A 427 -1.41 -4.65 3.83
CA SER A 427 -2.45 -5.47 4.46
C SER A 427 -2.25 -6.95 4.11
N LEU A 428 -2.97 -7.83 4.78
CA LEU A 428 -3.15 -9.18 4.28
C LEU A 428 -3.78 -9.17 2.89
N PRO A 429 -3.54 -10.19 2.05
CA PRO A 429 -4.33 -10.40 0.86
C PRO A 429 -5.76 -10.76 1.26
N LEU A 430 -6.71 -9.95 0.78
CA LEU A 430 -8.13 -10.03 1.12
C LEU A 430 -8.92 -10.53 -0.10
N GLN A 431 -9.66 -11.60 0.08
CA GLN A 431 -10.65 -12.02 -0.90
C GLN A 431 -11.92 -11.18 -0.73
N LEU A 432 -12.37 -10.60 -1.84
CA LEU A 432 -13.60 -9.82 -1.87
C LEU A 432 -14.78 -10.69 -2.27
N SER A 433 -15.94 -10.38 -1.73
CA SER A 433 -17.22 -10.98 -2.12
C SER A 433 -18.35 -9.97 -2.01
N LEU A 434 -19.40 -10.12 -2.81
CA LEU A 434 -20.69 -9.48 -2.54
C LEU A 434 -21.54 -10.45 -1.74
N LYS A 435 -22.07 -10.01 -0.62
CA LYS A 435 -23.04 -10.76 0.21
C LYS A 435 -24.32 -9.95 0.38
N ALA A 436 -25.44 -10.64 0.47
CA ALA A 436 -26.74 -9.98 0.69
C ALA A 436 -26.99 -9.82 2.20
N PHE A 437 -27.10 -8.58 2.66
CA PHE A 437 -27.57 -8.25 4.01
C PHE A 437 -28.80 -7.37 3.91
N ASN A 438 -29.89 -7.76 4.55
CA ASN A 438 -31.19 -7.05 4.47
C ASN A 438 -31.62 -6.73 3.03
N GLY A 439 -31.38 -7.68 2.10
CA GLY A 439 -31.71 -7.50 0.68
C GLY A 439 -30.83 -6.54 -0.10
N GLN A 440 -29.67 -6.14 0.46
CA GLN A 440 -28.71 -5.25 -0.19
C GLN A 440 -27.37 -5.93 -0.41
N ASP A 441 -26.83 -5.80 -1.61
CA ASP A 441 -25.48 -6.26 -1.94
C ASP A 441 -24.43 -5.43 -1.19
N THR A 442 -23.62 -6.08 -0.38
CA THR A 442 -22.57 -5.45 0.42
C THR A 442 -21.21 -6.04 0.06
N LEU A 443 -20.22 -5.18 -0.18
CA LEU A 443 -18.85 -5.58 -0.45
C LEU A 443 -18.18 -6.03 0.86
N CYS A 444 -17.78 -7.30 0.92
CA CYS A 444 -17.16 -7.94 2.07
C CYS A 444 -15.69 -8.23 1.82
N PHE A 445 -14.90 -8.22 2.90
CA PHE A 445 -13.45 -8.42 2.89
C PHE A 445 -13.09 -9.52 3.87
N GLU A 446 -12.49 -10.60 3.41
CA GLU A 446 -11.99 -11.67 4.27
C GLU A 446 -10.54 -12.03 3.91
N PRO A 447 -9.67 -12.36 4.88
CA PRO A 447 -8.34 -12.87 4.54
C PRO A 447 -8.46 -14.08 3.60
N VAL A 448 -7.61 -14.16 2.58
CA VAL A 448 -7.57 -15.34 1.72
C VAL A 448 -7.33 -16.61 2.55
N GLN A 449 -7.89 -17.73 2.10
CA GLN A 449 -7.75 -19.00 2.82
C GLN A 449 -6.30 -19.46 2.99
N GLU A 450 -5.42 -19.04 2.09
CA GLU A 450 -3.99 -19.33 2.11
C GLU A 450 -3.30 -18.86 3.39
N VAL A 451 -3.82 -17.80 4.03
CA VAL A 451 -3.34 -17.31 5.34
C VAL A 451 -3.46 -18.38 6.43
N ASN A 452 -4.41 -19.30 6.32
CA ASN A 452 -4.59 -20.38 7.31
C ASN A 452 -3.40 -21.34 7.37
N ALA A 453 -2.60 -21.44 6.30
CA ALA A 453 -1.38 -22.24 6.28
C ALA A 453 -0.29 -21.70 7.22
N LEU A 454 -0.40 -20.44 7.63
CA LEU A 454 0.51 -19.82 8.60
C LEU A 454 0.16 -20.15 10.06
N ARG A 455 -1.00 -20.78 10.32
CA ARG A 455 -1.36 -21.18 11.69
C ARG A 455 -0.35 -22.17 12.23
N GLY A 456 0.23 -21.82 13.37
CA GLY A 456 1.08 -22.70 14.17
C GLY A 456 0.26 -23.53 15.17
N ARG A 457 0.79 -23.66 16.38
CA ARG A 457 0.09 -24.42 17.43
C ARG A 457 -1.18 -23.69 17.91
N PRO A 458 -2.26 -24.42 18.23
CA PRO A 458 -3.38 -23.85 18.95
C PRO A 458 -2.95 -23.47 20.39
N LEU A 459 -3.24 -22.23 20.78
CA LEU A 459 -2.93 -21.70 22.10
C LEU A 459 -4.16 -21.75 23.03
N VAL A 460 -5.35 -21.46 22.47
CA VAL A 460 -6.62 -21.50 23.20
C VAL A 460 -7.69 -22.13 22.30
N GLN A 461 -8.46 -23.05 22.85
CA GLN A 461 -9.64 -23.64 22.21
C GLN A 461 -10.73 -23.77 23.26
N LEU A 462 -11.82 -23.05 23.10
CA LEU A 462 -12.93 -22.99 24.06
C LEU A 462 -14.26 -23.08 23.32
N VAL A 463 -15.19 -23.86 23.84
CA VAL A 463 -16.53 -24.06 23.25
C VAL A 463 -17.58 -23.88 24.35
N ASN A 464 -18.63 -23.11 24.09
CA ASN A 464 -19.76 -22.84 24.97
C ASN A 464 -19.33 -22.35 26.35
N VAL A 465 -18.50 -21.31 26.41
CA VAL A 465 -17.95 -20.76 27.65
C VAL A 465 -18.41 -19.33 27.92
N SER A 466 -18.22 -18.88 29.16
CA SER A 466 -18.44 -17.48 29.55
C SER A 466 -17.24 -16.60 29.23
N PRO A 467 -17.41 -15.25 29.13
CA PRO A 467 -16.31 -14.30 29.01
C PRO A 467 -15.24 -14.44 30.10
N ALA A 468 -15.62 -14.77 31.33
CA ALA A 468 -14.68 -14.97 32.45
C ALA A 468 -13.69 -16.12 32.16
N SER A 469 -14.16 -17.21 31.55
CA SER A 469 -13.29 -18.32 31.12
C SER A 469 -12.30 -17.91 30.05
N VAL A 470 -12.71 -17.04 29.12
CA VAL A 470 -11.82 -16.49 28.09
C VAL A 470 -10.73 -15.63 28.72
N ILE A 471 -11.11 -14.71 29.61
CA ILE A 471 -10.15 -13.83 30.30
C ILE A 471 -9.10 -14.67 31.03
N GLU A 472 -9.53 -15.69 31.75
CA GLU A 472 -8.62 -16.56 32.52
C GLU A 472 -7.62 -17.29 31.61
N LYS A 473 -8.09 -17.87 30.49
CA LYS A 473 -7.24 -18.61 29.56
C LYS A 473 -6.32 -17.71 28.76
N CYS A 474 -6.74 -16.48 28.43
CA CYS A 474 -5.95 -15.55 27.65
C CYS A 474 -4.89 -14.76 28.46
N LYS A 475 -4.90 -14.84 29.81
CA LYS A 475 -3.87 -14.20 30.66
C LYS A 475 -2.44 -14.64 30.34
N THR A 476 -2.25 -15.85 29.85
CA THR A 476 -0.94 -16.43 29.53
C THR A 476 -0.47 -16.13 28.09
N LEU A 477 -1.27 -15.42 27.29
CA LEU A 477 -0.88 -15.04 25.93
C LEU A 477 0.22 -13.99 26.00
N GLU A 478 1.35 -14.31 25.40
CA GLU A 478 2.47 -13.36 25.25
C GLU A 478 2.10 -12.22 24.31
N LYS A 479 2.42 -11.00 24.71
CA LYS A 479 2.03 -9.77 23.99
C LYS A 479 2.60 -9.69 22.58
N GLU A 480 3.80 -10.20 22.37
CA GLU A 480 4.50 -10.11 21.09
C GLU A 480 4.21 -11.29 20.13
N THR A 481 3.48 -12.30 20.61
CA THR A 481 3.13 -13.46 19.77
C THR A 481 2.12 -13.04 18.69
N PRO A 482 2.42 -13.23 17.41
CA PRO A 482 1.45 -13.02 16.33
C PRO A 482 0.33 -14.07 16.43
N LEU A 483 -0.93 -13.63 16.28
CA LEU A 483 -2.09 -14.47 16.54
C LEU A 483 -3.11 -14.41 15.41
N ASP A 484 -3.77 -15.53 15.17
CA ASP A 484 -5.04 -15.64 14.45
C ASP A 484 -6.13 -16.08 15.45
N VAL A 485 -7.09 -15.21 15.70
CA VAL A 485 -8.20 -15.42 16.61
C VAL A 485 -9.49 -15.55 15.83
N THR A 486 -10.15 -16.68 15.90
CA THR A 486 -11.51 -16.86 15.38
C THR A 486 -12.50 -16.98 16.53
N LEU A 487 -13.60 -16.28 16.41
CA LEU A 487 -14.60 -16.13 17.46
C LEU A 487 -16.00 -16.25 16.87
N SER A 488 -16.85 -17.06 17.52
CA SER A 488 -18.29 -17.06 17.36
C SER A 488 -18.94 -16.83 18.72
N LEU A 489 -19.81 -15.86 18.82
CA LEU A 489 -20.49 -15.52 20.06
C LEU A 489 -22.00 -15.34 19.83
N ARG A 490 -22.76 -15.76 20.82
CA ARG A 490 -24.21 -15.54 20.87
C ARG A 490 -24.53 -14.61 22.04
N PRO A 491 -24.61 -13.31 21.75
CA PRO A 491 -24.98 -12.36 22.80
C PRO A 491 -26.48 -12.50 23.11
N ASN A 492 -26.81 -12.28 24.38
CA ASN A 492 -28.19 -12.18 24.81
C ASN A 492 -28.84 -10.91 24.23
N GLU A 493 -30.17 -10.86 24.19
CA GLU A 493 -30.87 -9.67 23.69
C GLU A 493 -30.53 -8.41 24.50
N LYS A 494 -30.48 -7.27 23.80
CA LYS A 494 -30.25 -5.93 24.36
C LYS A 494 -28.99 -5.80 25.22
N GLN A 495 -27.93 -6.53 24.83
CA GLN A 495 -26.64 -6.49 25.51
C GLN A 495 -25.57 -5.73 24.71
N ILE A 496 -24.54 -5.36 25.43
CA ILE A 496 -23.31 -4.82 24.88
C ILE A 496 -22.20 -5.83 25.11
N VAL A 497 -21.55 -6.26 24.05
CA VAL A 497 -20.36 -7.10 24.11
C VAL A 497 -19.15 -6.26 23.72
N LYS A 498 -18.11 -6.34 24.54
CA LYS A 498 -16.87 -5.62 24.34
C LYS A 498 -15.74 -6.63 24.16
N ILE A 499 -14.97 -6.49 23.10
CA ILE A 499 -13.79 -7.28 22.81
C ILE A 499 -12.58 -6.36 22.82
N VAL A 500 -11.58 -6.71 23.62
CA VAL A 500 -10.31 -5.98 23.71
C VAL A 500 -9.22 -6.79 23.03
N VAL A 501 -8.51 -6.15 22.10
CA VAL A 501 -7.41 -6.74 21.34
C VAL A 501 -6.24 -5.75 21.36
N ARG A 502 -5.20 -6.05 22.15
CA ARG A 502 -4.01 -5.17 22.27
C ARG A 502 -4.34 -3.68 22.40
N GLY A 503 -5.21 -3.31 23.36
CA GLY A 503 -5.63 -1.94 23.61
C GLY A 503 -6.73 -1.40 22.67
N LEU A 504 -6.96 -2.04 21.53
CA LEU A 504 -8.14 -1.74 20.70
C LEU A 504 -9.39 -2.31 21.35
N GLN A 505 -10.47 -1.55 21.34
CA GLN A 505 -11.75 -1.98 21.89
C GLN A 505 -12.80 -2.00 20.78
N PHE A 506 -13.38 -3.17 20.53
CA PHE A 506 -14.54 -3.36 19.69
C PHE A 506 -15.78 -3.53 20.58
N THR A 507 -16.82 -2.75 20.34
CA THR A 507 -18.06 -2.80 21.11
C THR A 507 -19.22 -3.08 20.16
N TYR A 508 -19.94 -4.17 20.40
CA TYR A 508 -21.11 -4.57 19.64
C TYR A 508 -22.38 -4.48 20.49
N SER A 509 -23.40 -3.81 19.95
CA SER A 509 -24.72 -3.69 20.57
C SER A 509 -25.74 -4.55 19.83
N THR A 510 -26.29 -5.58 20.49
CA THR A 510 -27.32 -6.44 19.89
C THR A 510 -28.65 -5.73 19.69
N ALA A 511 -28.91 -4.66 20.46
CA ALA A 511 -30.15 -3.88 20.33
C ALA A 511 -30.22 -3.10 19.03
N THR A 512 -29.07 -2.74 18.46
CA THR A 512 -29.00 -1.82 17.30
C THR A 512 -28.17 -2.37 16.15
N GLY A 513 -27.50 -3.53 16.28
CA GLY A 513 -26.53 -4.02 15.31
C GLY A 513 -25.24 -3.18 15.23
N LYS A 514 -25.11 -2.15 16.07
CA LYS A 514 -24.01 -1.20 16.02
C LYS A 514 -22.71 -1.80 16.50
N LEU A 515 -21.69 -1.74 15.65
CA LEU A 515 -20.32 -2.09 15.95
C LEU A 515 -19.46 -0.83 15.98
N THR A 516 -18.74 -0.58 17.06
CA THR A 516 -17.79 0.53 17.17
C THR A 516 -16.40 0.01 17.44
N CYS A 517 -15.40 0.70 16.90
CA CYS A 517 -13.99 0.48 17.22
C CYS A 517 -13.41 1.73 17.86
N SER A 518 -12.66 1.57 18.94
CA SER A 518 -11.95 2.66 19.62
C SER A 518 -10.53 2.25 20.04
N ASN A 519 -9.65 3.24 20.19
CA ASN A 519 -8.30 3.09 20.70
C ASN A 519 -8.07 4.14 21.79
N ASN A 520 -7.62 3.73 22.96
CA ASN A 520 -7.42 4.59 24.14
C ASN A 520 -8.64 5.50 24.42
N GLY A 521 -9.84 4.93 24.37
CA GLY A 521 -11.10 5.65 24.61
C GLY A 521 -11.56 6.58 23.46
N ARG A 522 -10.75 6.77 22.42
CA ARG A 522 -11.14 7.55 21.25
C ARG A 522 -11.77 6.64 20.19
N GLN A 523 -13.00 6.94 19.80
CA GLN A 523 -13.67 6.22 18.72
C GLN A 523 -12.93 6.45 17.39
N ILE A 524 -12.60 5.35 16.72
CA ILE A 524 -11.94 5.32 15.41
C ILE A 524 -12.98 5.25 14.30
N SER A 525 -13.93 4.32 14.43
CA SER A 525 -14.95 4.05 13.42
C SER A 525 -16.19 3.42 14.04
N GLU A 526 -17.30 3.48 13.30
CA GLU A 526 -18.55 2.79 13.62
C GLU A 526 -19.27 2.35 12.36
N THR A 527 -20.04 1.27 12.47
CA THR A 527 -20.92 0.72 11.44
C THR A 527 -22.04 -0.08 12.08
N GLU A 528 -22.98 -0.55 11.29
CA GLU A 528 -23.94 -1.59 11.65
C GLU A 528 -23.55 -2.88 10.95
N ILE A 529 -23.73 -4.03 11.62
CA ILE A 529 -23.58 -5.37 11.06
C ILE A 529 -24.89 -6.15 11.26
N HIS A 530 -25.14 -7.10 10.37
CA HIS A 530 -26.41 -7.80 10.26
C HIS A 530 -26.19 -9.32 10.32
N PRO A 531 -25.79 -9.88 11.48
CA PRO A 531 -25.57 -11.31 11.61
C PRO A 531 -26.90 -12.07 11.53
N ASP A 532 -26.91 -13.14 10.74
CA ASP A 532 -27.99 -14.14 10.72
C ASP A 532 -27.59 -15.30 11.65
N GLY A 533 -27.82 -15.12 12.95
CA GLY A 533 -27.41 -16.05 14.00
C GLY A 533 -26.25 -15.53 14.86
N PRO A 534 -25.27 -16.40 15.23
CA PRO A 534 -24.13 -15.98 16.02
C PRO A 534 -23.28 -14.92 15.35
N VAL A 535 -22.73 -14.00 16.12
CA VAL A 535 -21.80 -12.97 15.62
C VAL A 535 -20.43 -13.59 15.45
N ALA A 536 -19.94 -13.65 14.21
CA ALA A 536 -18.62 -14.13 13.90
C ALA A 536 -17.62 -12.97 13.82
N ALA A 537 -16.41 -13.19 14.36
CA ALA A 537 -15.30 -12.26 14.21
C ALA A 537 -13.98 -13.02 14.03
N ARG A 538 -13.06 -12.44 13.25
CA ARG A 538 -11.69 -12.92 13.13
C ARG A 538 -10.73 -11.76 13.35
N PHE A 539 -9.70 -11.96 14.16
CA PHE A 539 -8.66 -10.96 14.41
C PHE A 539 -7.31 -11.54 14.01
N MET A 540 -6.66 -10.85 13.10
CA MET A 540 -5.31 -11.12 12.65
C MET A 540 -4.39 -10.12 13.36
N ILE A 541 -3.63 -10.59 14.32
CA ILE A 541 -2.87 -9.75 15.27
C ILE A 541 -1.39 -9.95 14.99
N ASP A 542 -0.75 -8.97 14.37
CA ASP A 542 0.68 -8.99 14.10
C ASP A 542 1.41 -7.90 14.89
N ARG A 543 2.71 -7.81 14.75
CA ARG A 543 3.51 -6.74 15.34
C ARG A 543 3.17 -5.42 14.64
N GLY A 544 2.68 -4.45 15.40
CA GLY A 544 2.33 -3.11 14.92
C GLY A 544 1.03 -2.98 14.13
N ILE A 545 0.29 -4.07 13.88
CA ILE A 545 -0.99 -4.02 13.16
C ILE A 545 -1.98 -5.07 13.66
N VAL A 546 -3.25 -4.70 13.71
CA VAL A 546 -4.39 -5.58 13.92
C VAL A 546 -5.36 -5.41 12.75
N GLU A 547 -5.70 -6.51 12.10
CA GLU A 547 -6.80 -6.56 11.15
C GLU A 547 -7.96 -7.34 11.75
N ALA A 548 -9.19 -6.80 11.66
CA ALA A 548 -10.38 -7.40 12.24
C ALA A 548 -11.48 -7.52 11.19
N PHE A 549 -12.11 -8.68 11.12
CA PHE A 549 -13.14 -9.03 10.15
C PHE A 549 -14.36 -9.55 10.90
N TRP A 550 -15.49 -8.90 10.69
CA TRP A 550 -16.75 -9.18 11.39
C TRP A 550 -17.81 -9.68 10.42
N ASN A 551 -18.62 -10.63 10.88
CA ASN A 551 -19.78 -11.16 10.17
C ASN A 551 -19.45 -11.57 8.71
N GLY A 552 -18.38 -12.36 8.55
CA GLY A 552 -17.92 -12.80 7.22
C GLY A 552 -17.46 -11.66 6.34
N GLY A 553 -16.80 -10.66 6.93
CA GLY A 553 -16.21 -9.53 6.20
C GLY A 553 -17.15 -8.36 5.91
N GLU A 554 -18.39 -8.36 6.42
CA GLU A 554 -19.32 -7.23 6.32
C GLU A 554 -18.71 -5.94 6.87
N ALA A 555 -17.94 -6.06 7.97
CA ALA A 555 -17.13 -4.97 8.49
C ALA A 555 -15.67 -5.43 8.63
N ALA A 556 -14.75 -4.67 8.02
CA ALA A 556 -13.32 -4.93 8.03
C ALA A 556 -12.54 -3.72 8.51
N PHE A 557 -11.48 -3.96 9.29
CA PHE A 557 -10.62 -2.92 9.88
C PHE A 557 -9.16 -3.32 9.75
N SER A 558 -8.30 -2.38 9.38
CA SER A 558 -6.85 -2.44 9.56
C SER A 558 -6.43 -1.29 10.44
N ILE A 559 -5.78 -1.58 11.57
CA ILE A 559 -5.50 -0.59 12.61
C ILE A 559 -4.07 -0.76 13.08
N SER A 560 -3.28 0.32 12.99
CA SER A 560 -1.94 0.37 13.57
C SER A 560 -2.05 0.29 15.10
N SER A 561 -1.40 -0.70 15.68
CA SER A 561 -1.39 -0.93 17.12
C SER A 561 0.01 -1.35 17.57
N LEU A 562 0.84 -0.36 17.86
CA LEU A 562 2.04 -0.58 18.65
C LEU A 562 1.57 -0.75 20.10
N HIS A 563 1.61 -1.97 20.59
CA HIS A 563 1.16 -2.30 21.93
C HIS A 563 2.07 -1.70 22.98
N THR A 564 1.65 -0.56 23.55
CA THR A 564 2.44 0.21 24.53
C THR A 564 1.89 0.13 25.94
N ASP A 565 0.71 -0.49 26.12
CA ASP A 565 0.03 -0.54 27.40
C ASP A 565 0.16 -1.92 28.10
N ASN A 566 -0.24 -1.98 29.38
CA ASN A 566 -0.26 -3.20 30.17
C ASN A 566 -1.58 -3.98 30.07
N GLY A 567 -2.45 -3.63 29.12
CA GLY A 567 -3.73 -4.29 28.90
C GLY A 567 -3.61 -5.74 28.43
N PRO A 568 -4.73 -6.47 28.39
CA PRO A 568 -4.75 -7.86 27.91
C PRO A 568 -4.47 -7.93 26.40
N THR A 569 -3.81 -9.00 25.98
CA THR A 569 -3.62 -9.31 24.55
C THR A 569 -4.96 -9.58 23.88
N PHE A 570 -5.85 -10.30 24.57
CA PHE A 570 -7.23 -10.58 24.15
C PHE A 570 -8.14 -10.76 25.34
N ALA A 571 -9.31 -10.10 25.34
CA ALA A 571 -10.35 -10.26 26.37
C ALA A 571 -11.74 -10.02 25.81
N ILE A 572 -12.75 -10.61 26.44
CA ILE A 572 -14.17 -10.42 26.12
C ILE A 572 -14.91 -10.04 27.39
N GLU A 573 -15.76 -9.03 27.33
CA GLU A 573 -16.60 -8.55 28.43
C GLU A 573 -18.06 -8.47 27.96
N GLY A 574 -19.01 -8.65 28.87
CA GLY A 574 -20.45 -8.57 28.62
C GLY A 574 -21.19 -9.85 28.90
N ASN A 575 -22.50 -9.84 28.76
CA ASN A 575 -23.36 -11.00 28.96
C ASN A 575 -23.59 -11.73 27.62
N THR A 576 -22.72 -12.69 27.33
CA THR A 576 -22.72 -13.46 26.08
C THR A 576 -22.21 -14.86 26.30
N THR A 577 -22.60 -15.79 25.44
CA THR A 577 -21.99 -17.12 25.36
C THR A 577 -21.00 -17.11 24.20
N ILE A 578 -19.78 -17.53 24.47
CA ILE A 578 -18.75 -17.78 23.44
C ILE A 578 -18.99 -19.21 22.95
N GLU A 579 -19.59 -19.34 21.76
CA GLU A 579 -19.90 -20.64 21.16
C GLU A 579 -18.64 -21.36 20.72
N ASP A 580 -17.71 -20.63 20.10
CA ASP A 580 -16.40 -21.13 19.68
C ASP A 580 -15.35 -20.03 19.77
N LEU A 581 -14.22 -20.32 20.34
CA LEU A 581 -13.03 -19.46 20.33
C LEU A 581 -11.81 -20.31 20.05
N GLN A 582 -11.10 -19.98 18.99
CA GLN A 582 -9.82 -20.58 18.66
C GLN A 582 -8.76 -19.50 18.51
N ILE A 583 -7.63 -19.67 19.15
CA ILE A 583 -6.47 -18.79 19.06
C ILE A 583 -5.26 -19.63 18.65
N PHE A 584 -4.68 -19.29 17.51
CA PHE A 584 -3.47 -19.92 16.99
C PHE A 584 -2.32 -18.93 17.05
N SER A 585 -1.10 -19.40 17.32
CA SER A 585 0.10 -18.66 16.96
C SER A 585 0.23 -18.62 15.45
N MET A 586 0.86 -17.56 14.93
CA MET A 586 1.14 -17.44 13.48
C MET A 586 2.62 -17.64 13.21
N ASN A 587 2.92 -18.44 12.20
CA ASN A 587 4.27 -18.65 11.70
C ASN A 587 4.78 -17.41 10.96
N ASN A 588 6.07 -17.25 10.92
CA ASN A 588 6.74 -16.18 10.25
C ASN A 588 6.81 -16.45 8.74
N ILE A 589 6.43 -15.47 7.91
CA ILE A 589 6.53 -15.59 6.44
C ILE A 589 7.96 -15.42 5.91
N TRP A 590 8.88 -14.96 6.75
CA TRP A 590 10.28 -14.75 6.43
C TRP A 590 11.16 -15.99 6.70
N ASP A 591 10.69 -16.92 7.50
CA ASP A 591 11.34 -18.20 7.76
C ASP A 591 11.20 -19.10 6.51
N LYS A 592 12.34 -19.60 6.04
CA LYS A 592 12.43 -20.47 4.86
C LYS A 592 12.44 -21.94 5.26
#